data_d55ab66586897c829553f452b6eaee39
#
_entry.id   d55ab66586897c829553f452b6eaee39
#
_cell.length_a   1.000
_cell.length_b   1.000
_cell.length_c   1.000
_cell.angle_alpha   90.00
_cell.angle_beta   90.00
_cell.angle_gamma   90.00
#
_symmetry.space_group_name_H-M   'P 1'
#
loop_
_entity.id
_entity.type
_entity.pdbx_description
1 polymer ?
#
loop_
_entity_poly.entity_id
_entity_poly.type
_entity_poly.pdbx_seq_one_letter_code
_entity_poly.pdbx_strand_id
1 'polypeptide(L)'
;MELGQQLGWDTYFYSIFARTMDMEEFTAVALRALRELRFDFFAYGMCSVTPFMRPRTYMYGNYPEDWVQRYQAANYAVIDPTVKHSKVSSSPILWSNELFRGCPDLWSEANDSNLRYGLAQPSFNTQGRVGMLSLARKDNPISLQEFEALKLVIKAFAAAVHEKISELESDVRVFNTDVEFSGRECDVLRWTADGKTSEEIGVIMGVCTDTVNYHHRNIQRKIGASNRVQAVSYAVAMGYI
;
A
#
# COMPACT_ATOMS: atom_id res chain seq x y z
N MET A 1 -16.95 9.41 -18.80
CA MET A 1 -15.71 10.04 -19.36
C MET A 1 -15.83 11.55 -19.55
N GLU A 2 -16.89 12.09 -20.14
CA GLU A 2 -17.06 13.54 -20.35
C GLU A 2 -16.99 14.37 -19.06
N LEU A 3 -17.62 13.91 -17.98
CA LEU A 3 -17.55 14.59 -16.66
C LEU A 3 -16.13 14.66 -16.07
N GLY A 4 -15.32 13.62 -16.24
CA GLY A 4 -13.93 13.62 -15.79
C GLY A 4 -13.04 14.56 -16.61
N GLN A 5 -13.34 14.76 -17.88
CA GLN A 5 -12.65 15.75 -18.72
C GLN A 5 -13.03 17.18 -18.37
N GLN A 6 -14.28 17.42 -17.92
CA GLN A 6 -14.77 18.75 -17.53
C GLN A 6 -14.32 19.16 -16.12
N LEU A 7 -14.30 18.22 -15.16
CA LEU A 7 -14.02 18.49 -13.75
C LEU A 7 -12.55 18.23 -13.34
N GLY A 8 -11.77 17.58 -14.21
CA GLY A 8 -10.51 16.94 -13.83
C GLY A 8 -10.75 15.54 -13.25
N TRP A 9 -9.87 14.60 -13.59
CA TRP A 9 -10.01 13.19 -13.21
C TRP A 9 -9.98 12.97 -11.69
N ASP A 10 -9.17 13.75 -10.98
CA ASP A 10 -9.08 13.70 -9.52
C ASP A 10 -10.44 14.01 -8.89
N THR A 11 -11.01 15.17 -9.20
CA THR A 11 -12.32 15.60 -8.67
C THR A 11 -13.41 14.59 -9.02
N TYR A 12 -13.39 14.04 -10.22
CA TYR A 12 -14.37 13.03 -10.65
C TYR A 12 -14.29 11.78 -9.78
N PHE A 13 -13.12 11.14 -9.63
CA PHE A 13 -13.01 9.90 -8.87
C PHE A 13 -13.28 10.09 -7.39
N TYR A 14 -12.78 11.15 -6.78
CA TYR A 14 -13.13 11.49 -5.39
C TYR A 14 -14.63 11.68 -5.21
N SER A 15 -15.31 12.35 -6.13
CA SER A 15 -16.75 12.60 -6.02
C SER A 15 -17.61 11.33 -6.10
N ILE A 16 -17.22 10.36 -6.93
CA ILE A 16 -17.96 9.10 -7.05
C ILE A 16 -17.71 8.17 -5.86
N PHE A 17 -16.51 8.20 -5.26
CA PHE A 17 -16.18 7.38 -4.09
C PHE A 17 -16.65 7.99 -2.76
N ALA A 18 -16.80 9.31 -2.68
CA ALA A 18 -17.22 9.99 -1.44
C ALA A 18 -18.54 9.48 -0.87
N ARG A 19 -19.41 8.93 -1.70
CA ARG A 19 -20.75 8.46 -1.32
C ARG A 19 -20.79 6.98 -0.92
N THR A 20 -19.73 6.23 -1.13
CA THR A 20 -19.69 4.82 -0.77
C THR A 20 -19.41 4.66 0.72
N MET A 21 -20.18 3.80 1.40
CA MET A 21 -20.15 3.64 2.84
C MET A 21 -19.42 2.38 3.29
N ASP A 22 -19.27 1.42 2.36
CA ASP A 22 -18.59 0.15 2.63
C ASP A 22 -17.79 -0.33 1.41
N MET A 23 -17.05 -1.43 1.59
CA MET A 23 -16.18 -2.00 0.58
C MET A 23 -16.95 -2.59 -0.62
N GLU A 24 -18.17 -3.06 -0.42
CA GLU A 24 -18.99 -3.64 -1.47
C GLU A 24 -19.50 -2.54 -2.43
N GLU A 25 -20.05 -1.46 -1.86
CA GLU A 25 -20.48 -0.28 -2.63
C GLU A 25 -19.30 0.35 -3.37
N PHE A 26 -18.17 0.52 -2.68
CA PHE A 26 -16.95 1.05 -3.27
C PHE A 26 -16.49 0.20 -4.46
N THR A 27 -16.43 -1.13 -4.29
CA THR A 27 -16.00 -2.05 -5.35
C THR A 27 -16.94 -1.95 -6.57
N ALA A 28 -18.26 -1.89 -6.33
CA ALA A 28 -19.25 -1.77 -7.41
C ALA A 28 -19.10 -0.46 -8.20
N VAL A 29 -18.85 0.66 -7.50
CA VAL A 29 -18.63 1.98 -8.14
C VAL A 29 -17.29 1.99 -8.90
N ALA A 30 -16.23 1.45 -8.31
CA ALA A 30 -14.91 1.35 -8.94
C ALA A 30 -14.98 0.53 -10.24
N LEU A 31 -15.65 -0.63 -10.22
CA LEU A 31 -15.84 -1.46 -11.40
C LEU A 31 -16.62 -0.75 -12.51
N ARG A 32 -17.64 0.04 -12.16
CA ARG A 32 -18.38 0.82 -13.14
C ARG A 32 -17.49 1.82 -13.85
N ALA A 33 -16.68 2.57 -13.11
CA ALA A 33 -15.72 3.52 -13.66
C ALA A 33 -14.66 2.84 -14.54
N LEU A 34 -14.17 1.67 -14.12
CA LEU A 34 -13.15 0.92 -14.86
C LEU A 34 -13.66 0.31 -16.16
N ARG A 35 -14.94 -0.08 -16.23
CA ARG A 35 -15.56 -0.54 -17.48
C ARG A 35 -15.56 0.55 -18.56
N GLU A 36 -15.71 1.80 -18.19
CA GLU A 36 -15.56 2.94 -19.12
C GLU A 36 -14.15 3.06 -19.66
N LEU A 37 -13.13 2.62 -18.88
CA LEU A 37 -11.72 2.54 -19.28
C LEU A 37 -11.36 1.18 -19.91
N ARG A 38 -12.37 0.31 -20.16
CA ARG A 38 -12.24 -1.02 -20.75
C ARG A 38 -11.39 -2.00 -19.93
N PHE A 39 -11.43 -1.92 -18.60
CA PHE A 39 -10.85 -2.92 -17.71
C PHE A 39 -11.94 -3.81 -17.10
N ASP A 40 -11.65 -5.12 -17.01
CA ASP A 40 -12.55 -6.13 -16.43
C ASP A 40 -12.28 -6.32 -14.95
N PHE A 41 -11.01 -6.17 -14.55
CA PHE A 41 -10.55 -6.47 -13.21
C PHE A 41 -9.71 -5.33 -12.65
N PHE A 42 -9.81 -5.17 -11.33
CA PHE A 42 -8.82 -4.43 -10.57
C PHE A 42 -8.48 -5.16 -9.28
N ALA A 43 -7.26 -4.95 -8.80
CA ALA A 43 -6.86 -5.26 -7.45
C ALA A 43 -6.08 -4.09 -6.90
N TYR A 44 -6.42 -3.65 -5.71
CA TYR A 44 -5.62 -2.73 -4.94
C TYR A 44 -4.90 -3.50 -3.85
N GLY A 45 -3.58 -3.61 -4.00
CA GLY A 45 -2.70 -4.33 -3.08
C GLY A 45 -1.98 -3.38 -2.13
N MET A 46 -1.90 -3.76 -0.86
CA MET A 46 -1.07 -3.10 0.14
C MET A 46 -0.32 -4.15 0.93
N CYS A 47 0.92 -3.82 1.31
CA CYS A 47 1.70 -4.64 2.22
C CYS A 47 1.80 -3.93 3.57
N SER A 48 1.63 -4.67 4.67
CA SER A 48 1.95 -4.14 5.99
C SER A 48 3.43 -3.76 6.04
N VAL A 49 3.74 -2.66 6.70
CA VAL A 49 5.12 -2.21 6.87
C VAL A 49 5.89 -3.15 7.80
N THR A 50 5.19 -3.75 8.75
CA THR A 50 5.73 -4.69 9.73
C THR A 50 4.83 -5.93 9.88
N PRO A 51 5.39 -7.10 10.20
CA PRO A 51 6.82 -7.41 10.39
C PRO A 51 7.59 -7.50 9.06
N PHE A 52 8.83 -7.02 9.02
CA PHE A 52 9.64 -6.87 7.79
C PHE A 52 9.86 -8.18 7.01
N MET A 53 10.06 -9.31 7.71
CA MET A 53 10.34 -10.60 7.07
C MET A 53 9.09 -11.32 6.55
N ARG A 54 7.93 -10.99 7.08
CA ARG A 54 6.65 -11.61 6.71
C ARG A 54 5.57 -10.54 6.68
N PRO A 55 5.68 -9.57 5.75
CA PRO A 55 4.65 -8.55 5.60
C PRO A 55 3.33 -9.22 5.21
N ARG A 56 2.24 -8.74 5.78
CA ARG A 56 0.90 -9.17 5.36
C ARG A 56 0.54 -8.42 4.10
N THR A 57 0.05 -9.14 3.10
CA THR A 57 -0.49 -8.56 1.88
C THR A 57 -2.01 -8.51 1.99
N TYR A 58 -2.56 -7.35 1.75
CA TYR A 58 -4.00 -7.10 1.67
C TYR A 58 -4.32 -6.79 0.22
N MET A 59 -5.40 -7.37 -0.28
CA MET A 59 -5.81 -7.20 -1.66
C MET A 59 -7.31 -6.95 -1.70
N TYR A 60 -7.71 -5.84 -2.27
CA TYR A 60 -9.10 -5.39 -2.41
C TYR A 60 -9.42 -5.26 -3.89
N GLY A 61 -10.60 -5.67 -4.30
CA GLY A 61 -11.02 -5.59 -5.70
C GLY A 61 -11.85 -6.79 -6.13
N ASN A 62 -11.84 -7.08 -7.43
CA ASN A 62 -12.63 -8.15 -8.02
C ASN A 62 -11.80 -9.21 -8.75
N TYR A 63 -10.52 -9.36 -8.40
CA TYR A 63 -9.75 -10.48 -8.93
C TYR A 63 -10.41 -11.80 -8.54
N PRO A 64 -10.31 -12.85 -9.38
CA PRO A 64 -10.85 -14.17 -9.05
C PRO A 64 -10.33 -14.67 -7.70
N GLU A 65 -11.24 -15.16 -6.85
CA GLU A 65 -10.90 -15.55 -5.48
C GLU A 65 -9.83 -16.64 -5.44
N ASP A 66 -9.95 -17.66 -6.32
CA ASP A 66 -8.94 -18.74 -6.43
C ASP A 66 -7.55 -18.16 -6.75
N TRP A 67 -7.49 -17.15 -7.60
CA TRP A 67 -6.22 -16.45 -7.90
C TRP A 67 -5.67 -15.71 -6.68
N VAL A 68 -6.51 -14.98 -5.95
CA VAL A 68 -6.09 -14.26 -4.75
C VAL A 68 -5.53 -15.23 -3.69
N GLN A 69 -6.23 -16.34 -3.45
CA GLN A 69 -5.78 -17.38 -2.53
C GLN A 69 -4.45 -18.01 -3.00
N ARG A 70 -4.33 -18.32 -4.28
CA ARG A 70 -3.10 -18.86 -4.87
C ARG A 70 -1.93 -17.89 -4.77
N TYR A 71 -2.14 -16.61 -5.10
CA TYR A 71 -1.14 -15.54 -4.99
C TYR A 71 -0.58 -15.43 -3.56
N GLN A 72 -1.48 -15.47 -2.57
CA GLN A 72 -1.10 -15.41 -1.16
C GLN A 72 -0.38 -16.69 -0.70
N ALA A 73 -0.90 -17.87 -1.03
CA ALA A 73 -0.33 -19.16 -0.65
C ALA A 73 1.08 -19.36 -1.21
N ALA A 74 1.32 -18.94 -2.46
CA ALA A 74 2.63 -19.00 -3.10
C ALA A 74 3.56 -17.83 -2.69
N ASN A 75 3.05 -16.86 -1.89
CA ASN A 75 3.78 -15.65 -1.50
C ASN A 75 4.35 -14.88 -2.72
N TYR A 76 3.56 -14.77 -3.78
CA TYR A 76 3.97 -14.15 -5.04
C TYR A 76 4.35 -12.67 -4.89
N ALA A 77 3.86 -11.96 -3.89
CA ALA A 77 4.24 -10.58 -3.61
C ALA A 77 5.77 -10.35 -3.46
N VAL A 78 6.52 -11.39 -3.09
CA VAL A 78 7.98 -11.30 -2.94
C VAL A 78 8.71 -11.31 -4.29
N ILE A 79 8.16 -12.03 -5.27
CA ILE A 79 8.79 -12.20 -6.59
C ILE A 79 8.17 -11.33 -7.68
N ASP A 80 6.94 -10.87 -7.49
CA ASP A 80 6.17 -10.07 -8.44
C ASP A 80 6.94 -8.80 -8.84
N PRO A 81 7.27 -8.63 -10.13
CA PRO A 81 8.02 -7.48 -10.61
C PRO A 81 7.24 -6.17 -10.48
N THR A 82 5.90 -6.21 -10.50
CA THR A 82 5.06 -5.03 -10.32
C THR A 82 5.13 -4.52 -8.88
N VAL A 83 5.16 -5.41 -7.89
CA VAL A 83 5.38 -5.08 -6.48
C VAL A 83 6.79 -4.53 -6.27
N LYS A 84 7.80 -5.12 -6.91
CA LYS A 84 9.17 -4.58 -6.85
C LYS A 84 9.25 -3.17 -7.44
N HIS A 85 8.60 -2.96 -8.59
CA HIS A 85 8.51 -1.66 -9.25
C HIS A 85 7.84 -0.61 -8.35
N SER A 86 6.76 -0.97 -7.67
CA SER A 86 6.02 -0.05 -6.79
C SER A 86 6.84 0.48 -5.59
N LYS A 87 7.92 -0.20 -5.21
CA LYS A 87 8.81 0.24 -4.12
C LYS A 87 9.83 1.29 -4.53
N VAL A 88 10.08 1.44 -5.84
CA VAL A 88 11.16 2.29 -6.37
C VAL A 88 10.69 3.31 -7.41
N SER A 89 9.42 3.27 -7.82
CA SER A 89 8.87 4.14 -8.86
C SER A 89 7.43 4.51 -8.55
N SER A 90 7.04 5.73 -8.90
CA SER A 90 5.64 6.20 -8.90
C SER A 90 4.98 6.14 -10.27
N SER A 91 5.71 5.71 -11.30
CA SER A 91 5.20 5.61 -12.67
C SER A 91 4.44 4.30 -12.87
N PRO A 92 3.37 4.30 -13.68
CA PRO A 92 2.71 3.06 -14.05
C PRO A 92 3.61 2.16 -14.89
N ILE A 93 3.39 0.85 -14.80
CA ILE A 93 4.12 -0.15 -15.58
C ILE A 93 3.13 -1.05 -16.33
N LEU A 94 3.37 -1.24 -17.63
CA LEU A 94 2.59 -2.14 -18.47
C LEU A 94 3.07 -3.58 -18.30
N TRP A 95 2.15 -4.53 -18.18
CA TRP A 95 2.46 -5.94 -18.10
C TRP A 95 2.95 -6.48 -19.46
N SER A 96 3.99 -7.29 -19.42
CA SER A 96 4.57 -7.90 -20.62
C SER A 96 5.33 -9.19 -20.29
N ASN A 97 5.52 -10.05 -21.26
CA ASN A 97 6.35 -11.25 -21.10
C ASN A 97 7.78 -10.90 -20.65
N GLU A 98 8.30 -9.76 -21.09
CA GLU A 98 9.62 -9.27 -20.68
C GLU A 98 9.66 -8.95 -19.18
N LEU A 99 8.64 -8.23 -18.67
CA LEU A 99 8.51 -7.85 -17.27
C LEU A 99 8.49 -9.09 -16.37
N PHE A 100 7.73 -10.11 -16.74
CA PHE A 100 7.54 -11.34 -15.96
C PHE A 100 8.52 -12.46 -16.29
N ARG A 101 9.56 -12.22 -17.11
CA ARG A 101 10.55 -13.24 -17.50
C ARG A 101 11.18 -13.96 -16.29
N GLY A 102 11.40 -13.27 -15.19
CA GLY A 102 11.98 -13.81 -13.96
C GLY A 102 11.03 -14.61 -13.08
N CYS A 103 9.74 -14.69 -13.41
CA CYS A 103 8.71 -15.41 -12.64
C CYS A 103 7.63 -16.00 -13.58
N PRO A 104 8.02 -16.98 -14.42
CA PRO A 104 7.13 -17.53 -15.45
C PRO A 104 5.88 -18.22 -14.87
N ASP A 105 6.00 -18.87 -13.72
CA ASP A 105 4.86 -19.54 -13.07
C ASP A 105 3.79 -18.53 -12.65
N LEU A 106 4.19 -17.44 -12.00
CA LEU A 106 3.29 -16.34 -11.65
C LEU A 106 2.56 -15.81 -12.89
N TRP A 107 3.30 -15.61 -13.99
CA TRP A 107 2.74 -15.06 -15.22
C TRP A 107 1.77 -16.04 -15.90
N SER A 108 2.12 -17.33 -15.96
CA SER A 108 1.24 -18.37 -16.52
C SER A 108 -0.07 -18.47 -15.72
N GLU A 109 0.01 -18.59 -14.40
CA GLU A 109 -1.14 -18.75 -13.54
C GLU A 109 -2.06 -17.51 -13.54
N ALA A 110 -1.48 -16.29 -13.65
CA ALA A 110 -2.25 -15.07 -13.83
C ALA A 110 -3.05 -15.10 -15.15
N ASN A 111 -2.42 -15.51 -16.25
CA ASN A 111 -3.06 -15.65 -17.55
C ASN A 111 -4.20 -16.69 -17.54
N ASP A 112 -4.01 -17.83 -16.84
CA ASP A 112 -5.02 -18.88 -16.68
C ASP A 112 -6.23 -18.36 -15.89
N SER A 113 -5.99 -17.40 -14.99
CA SER A 113 -7.03 -16.68 -14.22
C SER A 113 -7.68 -15.53 -15.01
N ASN A 114 -7.47 -15.44 -16.32
CA ASN A 114 -7.93 -14.35 -17.19
C ASN A 114 -7.33 -12.96 -16.92
N LEU A 115 -6.25 -12.87 -16.19
CA LEU A 115 -5.50 -11.63 -15.94
C LEU A 115 -4.37 -11.50 -16.98
N ARG A 116 -4.74 -11.28 -18.25
CA ARG A 116 -3.82 -11.42 -19.40
C ARG A 116 -3.14 -10.12 -19.81
N TYR A 117 -3.88 -9.04 -19.85
CA TYR A 117 -3.39 -7.73 -20.29
C TYR A 117 -3.65 -6.71 -19.21
N GLY A 118 -2.62 -6.14 -18.66
CA GLY A 118 -2.78 -5.27 -17.53
C GLY A 118 -1.66 -4.28 -17.36
N LEU A 119 -1.81 -3.48 -16.34
CA LEU A 119 -0.85 -2.51 -15.88
C LEU A 119 -0.91 -2.41 -14.35
N ALA A 120 0.15 -1.91 -13.76
CA ALA A 120 0.18 -1.59 -12.34
C ALA A 120 0.55 -0.11 -12.14
N GLN A 121 -0.16 0.57 -11.26
CA GLN A 121 0.08 1.94 -10.85
C GLN A 121 0.40 1.96 -9.36
N PRO A 122 1.64 2.30 -8.98
CA PRO A 122 1.99 2.55 -7.60
C PRO A 122 1.23 3.72 -7.01
N SER A 123 0.90 3.65 -5.74
CA SER A 123 0.36 4.78 -4.98
C SER A 123 1.05 4.90 -3.62
N PHE A 124 1.18 6.12 -3.15
CA PHE A 124 1.88 6.44 -1.92
C PHE A 124 1.01 7.40 -1.11
N ASN A 125 0.99 7.24 0.18
CA ASN A 125 0.41 8.25 1.05
C ASN A 125 1.48 9.10 1.74
N THR A 126 1.03 10.13 2.46
CA THR A 126 1.89 11.04 3.22
C THR A 126 2.65 10.36 4.36
N GLN A 127 2.24 9.16 4.76
CA GLN A 127 2.89 8.34 5.80
C GLN A 127 3.89 7.34 5.22
N GLY A 128 4.23 7.44 3.92
CA GLY A 128 5.19 6.56 3.25
C GLY A 128 4.67 5.14 2.98
N ARG A 129 3.37 4.89 3.12
CA ARG A 129 2.79 3.60 2.81
C ARG A 129 2.68 3.44 1.30
N VAL A 130 3.07 2.26 0.85
CA VAL A 130 3.04 1.90 -0.56
C VAL A 130 1.84 1.01 -0.81
N GLY A 131 0.98 1.46 -1.71
CA GLY A 131 -0.06 0.66 -2.32
C GLY A 131 0.20 0.51 -3.82
N MET A 132 -0.50 -0.41 -4.44
CA MET A 132 -0.43 -0.64 -5.87
C MET A 132 -1.80 -0.99 -6.40
N LEU A 133 -2.26 -0.22 -7.37
CA LEU A 133 -3.43 -0.54 -8.16
C LEU A 133 -2.99 -1.36 -9.37
N SER A 134 -3.54 -2.55 -9.51
CA SER A 134 -3.40 -3.39 -10.71
C SER A 134 -4.72 -3.41 -11.46
N LEU A 135 -4.67 -3.16 -12.76
CA LEU A 135 -5.82 -3.22 -13.66
C LEU A 135 -5.58 -4.28 -14.72
N ALA A 136 -6.57 -5.10 -15.01
CA ALA A 136 -6.42 -6.18 -15.98
C ALA A 136 -7.64 -6.33 -16.89
N ARG A 137 -7.38 -6.86 -18.09
CA ARG A 137 -8.35 -7.28 -19.12
C ARG A 137 -8.17 -8.76 -19.46
N LYS A 138 -9.29 -9.40 -19.75
CA LYS A 138 -9.29 -10.77 -20.34
C LYS A 138 -8.77 -10.78 -21.76
N ASP A 139 -9.26 -9.83 -22.54
CA ASP A 139 -9.06 -9.71 -23.97
C ASP A 139 -8.59 -8.29 -24.32
N ASN A 140 -8.09 -8.14 -25.52
CA ASN A 140 -7.61 -6.87 -26.10
C ASN A 140 -6.36 -6.32 -25.42
N PRO A 141 -5.17 -6.57 -26.00
CA PRO A 141 -3.90 -6.01 -25.54
C PRO A 141 -3.95 -4.49 -25.40
N ILE A 142 -3.26 -3.97 -24.39
CA ILE A 142 -3.11 -2.53 -24.20
C ILE A 142 -1.95 -2.05 -25.08
N SER A 143 -2.24 -1.22 -26.08
CA SER A 143 -1.19 -0.63 -26.90
C SER A 143 -0.38 0.42 -26.13
N LEU A 144 0.86 0.68 -26.57
CA LEU A 144 1.67 1.74 -25.95
C LEU A 144 1.01 3.12 -26.05
N GLN A 145 0.34 3.42 -27.16
CA GLN A 145 -0.39 4.67 -27.34
C GLN A 145 -1.57 4.78 -26.34
N GLU A 146 -2.33 3.72 -26.17
CA GLU A 146 -3.41 3.66 -25.18
C GLU A 146 -2.87 3.80 -23.77
N PHE A 147 -1.78 3.11 -23.43
CA PHE A 147 -1.13 3.20 -22.13
C PHE A 147 -0.70 4.63 -21.81
N GLU A 148 -0.06 5.33 -22.75
CA GLU A 148 0.34 6.72 -22.56
C GLU A 148 -0.88 7.63 -22.33
N ALA A 149 -1.97 7.44 -23.05
CA ALA A 149 -3.19 8.22 -22.88
C ALA A 149 -3.87 7.97 -21.52
N LEU A 150 -3.73 6.77 -20.95
CA LEU A 150 -4.36 6.39 -19.70
C LEU A 150 -3.56 6.79 -18.46
N LYS A 151 -2.29 7.11 -18.56
CA LYS A 151 -1.39 7.33 -17.42
C LYS A 151 -1.95 8.29 -16.37
N LEU A 152 -2.42 9.45 -16.78
CA LEU A 152 -2.94 10.47 -15.86
C LEU A 152 -4.26 10.02 -15.22
N VAL A 153 -5.15 9.43 -16.00
CA VAL A 153 -6.44 8.92 -15.52
C VAL A 153 -6.23 7.83 -14.46
N ILE A 154 -5.33 6.88 -14.76
CA ILE A 154 -5.06 5.75 -13.85
C ILE A 154 -4.36 6.24 -12.58
N LYS A 155 -3.48 7.22 -12.68
CA LYS A 155 -2.84 7.82 -11.51
C LYS A 155 -3.87 8.49 -10.59
N ALA A 156 -4.80 9.25 -11.15
CA ALA A 156 -5.88 9.88 -10.39
C ALA A 156 -6.80 8.83 -9.76
N PHE A 157 -7.17 7.79 -10.54
CA PHE A 157 -7.98 6.69 -10.04
C PHE A 157 -7.28 5.96 -8.88
N ALA A 158 -5.98 5.63 -9.01
CA ALA A 158 -5.22 4.95 -7.97
C ALA A 158 -5.10 5.77 -6.68
N ALA A 159 -4.96 7.09 -6.79
CA ALA A 159 -4.94 7.99 -5.63
C ALA A 159 -6.28 7.98 -4.88
N ALA A 160 -7.40 8.11 -5.62
CA ALA A 160 -8.74 8.08 -5.03
C ALA A 160 -9.08 6.71 -4.40
N VAL A 161 -8.68 5.61 -5.06
CA VAL A 161 -8.80 4.24 -4.51
C VAL A 161 -8.01 4.10 -3.22
N HIS A 162 -6.76 4.57 -3.21
CA HIS A 162 -5.89 4.49 -2.02
C HIS A 162 -6.51 5.20 -0.83
N GLU A 163 -7.00 6.42 -1.03
CA GLU A 163 -7.61 7.23 0.03
C GLU A 163 -8.90 6.58 0.54
N LYS A 164 -9.78 6.14 -0.36
CA LYS A 164 -11.04 5.52 0.04
C LYS A 164 -10.86 4.20 0.77
N ILE A 165 -9.97 3.33 0.31
CA ILE A 165 -9.66 2.08 1.02
C ILE A 165 -9.04 2.40 2.40
N SER A 166 -8.16 3.40 2.49
CA SER A 166 -7.58 3.81 3.76
C SER A 166 -8.64 4.35 4.74
N GLU A 167 -9.67 5.03 4.25
CA GLU A 167 -10.81 5.49 5.04
C GLU A 167 -11.68 4.31 5.53
N LEU A 168 -12.10 3.44 4.60
CA LEU A 168 -12.97 2.29 4.92
C LEU A 168 -12.30 1.25 5.83
N GLU A 169 -10.99 1.13 5.74
CA GLU A 169 -10.19 0.17 6.52
C GLU A 169 -9.56 0.79 7.77
N SER A 170 -9.90 2.03 8.11
CA SER A 170 -9.41 2.69 9.34
C SER A 170 -9.78 1.90 10.59
N ASP A 171 -10.93 1.20 10.59
CA ASP A 171 -11.37 0.34 11.68
C ASP A 171 -10.74 -1.06 11.67
N VAL A 172 -10.21 -1.51 10.53
CA VAL A 172 -9.49 -2.78 10.45
C VAL A 172 -8.03 -2.52 10.75
N ARG A 173 -7.53 -3.08 11.84
CA ARG A 173 -6.14 -2.99 12.39
C ARG A 173 -5.01 -3.33 11.40
N VAL A 174 -5.25 -3.15 10.11
CA VAL A 174 -4.26 -3.28 9.03
C VAL A 174 -3.17 -2.23 9.19
N PHE A 175 -3.58 -1.08 9.66
CA PHE A 175 -2.72 0.04 9.98
C PHE A 175 -2.86 0.32 11.47
N ASN A 176 -2.09 -0.32 12.30
CA ASN A 176 -2.06 -0.03 13.74
C ASN A 176 -1.48 1.41 13.95
N THR A 177 -2.25 2.41 13.47
CA THR A 177 -1.89 3.84 13.55
C THR A 177 -2.38 4.49 14.84
N ASP A 178 -3.10 3.76 15.69
CA ASP A 178 -3.64 4.28 16.95
C ASP A 178 -2.62 4.27 18.08
N VAL A 179 -1.34 4.11 17.77
CA VAL A 179 -0.29 4.24 18.76
C VAL A 179 0.03 5.72 18.94
N GLU A 180 -0.56 6.34 19.93
CA GLU A 180 -0.16 7.67 20.33
C GLU A 180 1.06 7.60 21.27
N PHE A 181 2.17 8.12 20.78
CA PHE A 181 3.34 8.38 21.63
C PHE A 181 3.25 9.76 22.25
N SER A 182 3.57 9.85 23.54
CA SER A 182 3.77 11.15 24.17
C SER A 182 5.01 11.85 23.59
N GLY A 183 5.11 13.17 23.72
CA GLY A 183 6.28 13.91 23.27
C GLY A 183 7.59 13.35 23.82
N ARG A 184 7.60 12.92 25.10
CA ARG A 184 8.77 12.30 25.75
C ARG A 184 9.11 10.92 25.16
N GLU A 185 8.12 10.14 24.76
CA GLU A 185 8.33 8.86 24.09
C GLU A 185 8.90 9.08 22.66
N CYS A 186 8.40 10.08 21.93
CA CYS A 186 8.98 10.47 20.65
C CYS A 186 10.44 10.92 20.78
N ASP A 187 10.76 11.74 21.78
CA ASP A 187 12.14 12.20 22.01
C ASP A 187 13.06 11.02 22.31
N VAL A 188 12.65 10.09 23.19
CA VAL A 188 13.41 8.87 23.49
C VAL A 188 13.60 8.02 22.23
N LEU A 189 12.57 7.85 21.39
CA LEU A 189 12.67 7.11 20.13
C LEU A 189 13.68 7.75 19.17
N ARG A 190 13.61 9.07 18.97
CA ARG A 190 14.51 9.81 18.07
C ARG A 190 15.96 9.71 18.53
N TRP A 191 16.27 9.96 19.81
CA TRP A 191 17.62 9.82 20.33
C TRP A 191 18.14 8.40 20.25
N THR A 192 17.25 7.40 20.44
CA THR A 192 17.63 5.99 20.27
C THR A 192 17.91 5.65 18.81
N ALA A 193 17.12 6.21 17.88
CA ALA A 193 17.37 6.08 16.44
C ALA A 193 18.71 6.69 16.03
N ASP A 194 19.11 7.81 16.68
CA ASP A 194 20.42 8.46 16.51
C ASP A 194 21.56 7.73 17.25
N GLY A 195 21.30 6.55 17.82
CA GLY A 195 22.31 5.69 18.43
C GLY A 195 22.69 6.03 19.86
N LYS A 196 21.94 6.89 20.56
CA LYS A 196 22.21 7.26 21.95
C LYS A 196 21.83 6.14 22.93
N THR A 197 22.67 5.94 23.95
CA THR A 197 22.40 5.05 25.08
C THR A 197 21.37 5.67 26.01
N SER A 198 20.75 4.85 26.88
CA SER A 198 19.79 5.37 27.88
C SER A 198 20.43 6.38 28.87
N GLU A 199 21.71 6.24 29.16
CA GLU A 199 22.47 7.16 30.01
C GLU A 199 22.64 8.51 29.31
N GLU A 200 23.09 8.51 28.04
CA GLU A 200 23.23 9.73 27.24
C GLU A 200 21.89 10.44 27.03
N ILE A 201 20.83 9.68 26.75
CA ILE A 201 19.46 10.22 26.63
C ILE A 201 19.03 10.85 27.96
N GLY A 202 19.31 10.19 29.08
CA GLY A 202 19.02 10.73 30.40
C GLY A 202 19.69 12.09 30.65
N VAL A 203 20.97 12.22 30.29
CA VAL A 203 21.70 13.49 30.36
C VAL A 203 21.09 14.55 29.45
N ILE A 204 20.79 14.20 28.18
CA ILE A 204 20.23 15.13 27.20
C ILE A 204 18.85 15.64 27.63
N MET A 205 18.00 14.75 28.16
CA MET A 205 16.63 15.08 28.53
C MET A 205 16.47 15.59 29.96
N GLY A 206 17.55 15.61 30.77
CA GLY A 206 17.53 16.03 32.15
C GLY A 206 16.75 15.08 33.07
N VAL A 207 16.80 13.77 32.81
CA VAL A 207 16.12 12.72 33.59
C VAL A 207 17.07 11.58 33.92
N CYS A 208 16.71 10.76 34.93
CA CYS A 208 17.52 9.58 35.24
C CYS A 208 17.35 8.47 34.19
N THR A 209 18.34 7.60 34.06
CA THR A 209 18.37 6.45 33.15
C THR A 209 17.15 5.54 33.33
N ASP A 210 16.67 5.37 34.56
CA ASP A 210 15.48 4.55 34.83
C ASP A 210 14.20 5.14 34.20
N THR A 211 14.08 6.47 34.15
CA THR A 211 12.99 7.15 33.47
C THR A 211 13.04 6.88 31.96
N VAL A 212 14.22 6.93 31.34
CA VAL A 212 14.41 6.58 29.92
C VAL A 212 14.03 5.13 29.69
N ASN A 213 14.47 4.22 30.55
CA ASN A 213 14.14 2.80 30.46
C ASN A 213 12.63 2.53 30.65
N TYR A 214 11.96 3.33 31.49
CA TYR A 214 10.50 3.28 31.62
C TYR A 214 9.80 3.69 30.32
N HIS A 215 10.25 4.77 29.67
CA HIS A 215 9.71 5.17 28.35
C HIS A 215 9.95 4.08 27.30
N HIS A 216 11.13 3.46 27.24
CA HIS A 216 11.37 2.34 26.33
C HIS A 216 10.39 1.18 26.52
N ARG A 217 10.13 0.78 27.78
CA ARG A 217 9.14 -0.29 28.05
C ARG A 217 7.73 0.08 27.59
N ASN A 218 7.32 1.33 27.80
CA ASN A 218 6.02 1.81 27.36
C ASN A 218 5.92 1.83 25.82
N ILE A 219 6.95 2.33 25.14
CA ILE A 219 7.04 2.33 23.68
C ILE A 219 6.92 0.92 23.13
N GLN A 220 7.73 -0.02 23.64
CA GLN A 220 7.70 -1.42 23.23
C GLN A 220 6.30 -2.03 23.37
N ARG A 221 5.62 -1.80 24.49
CA ARG A 221 4.26 -2.30 24.73
C ARG A 221 3.24 -1.67 23.77
N LYS A 222 3.33 -0.38 23.54
CA LYS A 222 2.43 0.35 22.65
C LYS A 222 2.55 -0.13 21.19
N ILE A 223 3.79 -0.34 20.70
CA ILE A 223 4.04 -0.71 19.30
C ILE A 223 4.11 -2.23 19.09
N GLY A 224 4.00 -3.03 20.15
CA GLY A 224 4.09 -4.49 20.08
C GLY A 224 5.49 -5.02 19.76
N ALA A 225 6.54 -4.31 20.19
CA ALA A 225 7.93 -4.67 19.92
C ALA A 225 8.53 -5.48 21.08
N SER A 226 9.32 -6.49 20.75
CA SER A 226 9.98 -7.37 21.71
C SER A 226 11.27 -6.77 22.30
N ASN A 227 11.89 -5.81 21.62
CA ASN A 227 13.12 -5.14 22.04
C ASN A 227 13.21 -3.71 21.48
N ARG A 228 14.22 -2.95 21.94
CA ARG A 228 14.40 -1.54 21.55
C ARG A 228 14.70 -1.36 20.06
N VAL A 229 15.50 -2.24 19.47
CA VAL A 229 15.85 -2.17 18.05
C VAL A 229 14.59 -2.35 17.21
N GLN A 230 13.77 -3.33 17.53
CA GLN A 230 12.50 -3.56 16.85
C GLN A 230 11.54 -2.37 17.05
N ALA A 231 11.48 -1.79 18.26
CA ALA A 231 10.61 -0.65 18.55
C ALA A 231 11.00 0.58 17.70
N VAL A 232 12.29 0.90 17.61
CA VAL A 232 12.78 2.00 16.76
C VAL A 232 12.51 1.70 15.29
N SER A 233 12.87 0.50 14.82
CA SER A 233 12.65 0.11 13.42
C SER A 233 11.18 0.20 13.02
N TYR A 234 10.28 -0.22 13.90
CA TYR A 234 8.83 -0.13 13.67
C TYR A 234 8.35 1.32 13.68
N ALA A 235 8.83 2.14 14.63
CA ALA A 235 8.44 3.55 14.74
C ALA A 235 8.87 4.34 13.49
N VAL A 236 10.08 4.13 12.99
CA VAL A 236 10.56 4.74 11.72
C VAL A 236 9.72 4.24 10.55
N ALA A 237 9.55 2.93 10.42
CA ALA A 237 8.84 2.33 9.29
C ALA A 237 7.35 2.75 9.23
N MET A 238 6.74 3.00 10.38
CA MET A 238 5.34 3.46 10.49
C MET A 238 5.20 4.99 10.45
N GLY A 239 6.30 5.75 10.35
CA GLY A 239 6.29 7.21 10.23
C GLY A 239 5.99 7.95 11.54
N TYR A 240 6.27 7.35 12.70
CA TYR A 240 6.10 8.04 14.00
C TYR A 240 7.27 8.97 14.34
N ILE A 241 8.43 8.71 13.77
CA ILE A 241 9.64 9.51 13.96
C ILE A 241 10.43 9.67 12.66
#